data_8cdeeb2c972aa05bda2bea093c6cacce
#
_entry.id   8cdeeb2c972aa05bda2bea093c6cacce
#
_cell.length_a   1.000
_cell.length_b   1.000
_cell.length_c   1.000
_cell.angle_alpha   90.00
_cell.angle_beta   90.00
_cell.angle_gamma   90.00
#
_symmetry.space_group_name_H-M   'P 1'
#
loop_
_entity.id
_entity.type
_entity.pdbx_description
1 polymer ?
#
loop_
_entity_poly.entity_id
_entity_poly.type
_entity_poly.pdbx_seq_one_letter_code
_entity_poly.pdbx_strand_id
1 'polypeptide(L)'
;GKNVRITIPAGVANGQVIKLKGYGGEGVNGGPAGDLYITFVIADDPVFKRLGDDLYVDVPIDLYTAILGGDQLVDTLDGKVKLKVKPETQNGTKARLKGKGFPVYKKEGQFGDLIVTYSVKLPTNLTEEQKELFRKLQSMN
;
A
#
# COMPACT_ATOMS: atom_id res chain seq x y z
N GLY A 1 -22.00 -27.30 15.79
CA GLY A 1 -20.60 -27.09 15.57
C GLY A 1 -19.99 -26.23 16.66
N LYS A 2 -18.72 -26.36 16.82
CA LYS A 2 -17.96 -25.54 17.76
C LYS A 2 -17.65 -24.19 17.17
N ASN A 3 -17.89 -23.12 17.94
CA ASN A 3 -17.42 -21.81 17.61
C ASN A 3 -15.97 -21.66 18.09
N VAL A 4 -15.06 -21.40 17.18
CA VAL A 4 -13.65 -21.24 17.50
C VAL A 4 -13.25 -19.81 17.19
N ARG A 5 -12.66 -19.14 18.19
CA ARG A 5 -12.05 -17.83 17.97
C ARG A 5 -10.59 -18.03 17.60
N ILE A 6 -10.21 -17.46 16.47
CA ILE A 6 -8.82 -17.46 16.05
C ILE A 6 -8.37 -16.03 15.78
N THR A 7 -7.14 -15.77 16.15
CA THR A 7 -6.51 -14.47 15.81
C THR A 7 -5.85 -14.62 14.46
N ILE A 8 -6.20 -13.75 13.52
CA ILE A 8 -5.58 -13.75 12.20
C ILE A 8 -4.17 -13.18 12.35
N PRO A 9 -3.11 -13.94 12.03
CA PRO A 9 -1.76 -13.43 12.12
C PRO A 9 -1.52 -12.27 11.16
N ALA A 10 -0.77 -11.28 11.59
CA ALA A 10 -0.39 -10.17 10.72
C ALA A 10 0.49 -10.68 9.58
N GLY A 11 0.35 -10.10 8.40
CA GLY A 11 1.17 -10.45 7.24
C GLY A 11 0.69 -11.67 6.47
N VAL A 12 -0.47 -12.23 6.79
CA VAL A 12 -1.01 -13.40 6.08
C VAL A 12 -1.19 -13.08 4.60
N ALA A 13 -0.74 -13.98 3.74
CA ALA A 13 -0.91 -13.86 2.30
C ALA A 13 -2.25 -14.44 1.84
N ASN A 14 -2.74 -13.94 0.71
CA ASN A 14 -3.93 -14.50 0.09
C ASN A 14 -3.67 -15.96 -0.30
N GLY A 15 -4.59 -16.84 0.06
CA GLY A 15 -4.47 -18.27 -0.20
C GLY A 15 -3.60 -19.02 0.80
N GLN A 16 -3.04 -18.34 1.79
CA GLN A 16 -2.24 -18.99 2.82
C GLN A 16 -3.10 -19.88 3.70
N VAL A 17 -2.63 -21.09 3.98
CA VAL A 17 -3.33 -22.08 4.79
C VAL A 17 -2.66 -22.18 6.16
N ILE A 18 -3.49 -22.14 7.20
CA ILE A 18 -3.04 -22.34 8.58
C ILE A 18 -3.73 -23.60 9.12
N LYS A 19 -2.95 -24.44 9.80
CA LYS A 19 -3.43 -25.65 10.43
C LYS A 19 -3.69 -25.39 11.91
N LEU A 20 -4.91 -25.73 12.34
CA LEU A 20 -5.28 -25.73 13.76
C LEU A 20 -5.38 -27.17 14.23
N LYS A 21 -4.38 -27.59 14.99
CA LYS A 21 -4.29 -28.96 15.49
C LYS A 21 -5.38 -29.23 16.51
N GLY A 22 -6.11 -30.32 16.31
CA GLY A 22 -7.15 -30.76 17.25
C GLY A 22 -8.50 -30.06 17.10
N TYR A 23 -8.68 -29.17 16.12
CA TYR A 23 -9.94 -28.44 15.90
C TYR A 23 -10.76 -28.99 14.72
N GLY A 24 -10.35 -30.12 14.14
CA GLY A 24 -11.08 -30.76 13.06
C GLY A 24 -12.29 -31.56 13.57
N GLY A 25 -12.81 -32.44 12.72
CA GLY A 25 -13.94 -33.30 13.08
C GLY A 25 -13.62 -34.26 14.21
N GLU A 26 -14.67 -34.78 14.84
CA GLU A 26 -14.52 -35.78 15.91
C GLU A 26 -13.77 -37.01 15.41
N GLY A 27 -12.91 -37.53 16.28
CA GLY A 27 -12.21 -38.77 15.98
C GLY A 27 -13.15 -39.98 15.95
N VAL A 28 -12.77 -41.02 15.21
CA VAL A 28 -13.50 -42.25 15.10
C VAL A 28 -13.27 -43.10 16.37
N ASN A 29 -14.34 -43.64 16.92
CA ASN A 29 -14.29 -44.56 18.11
C ASN A 29 -13.56 -43.93 19.32
N GLY A 30 -13.80 -42.66 19.57
CA GLY A 30 -13.21 -41.96 20.70
C GLY A 30 -11.77 -41.59 20.51
N GLY A 31 -11.24 -41.65 19.27
CA GLY A 31 -9.88 -41.18 18.96
C GLY A 31 -9.75 -39.67 19.02
N PRO A 32 -8.54 -39.16 18.89
CA PRO A 32 -8.30 -37.72 18.94
C PRO A 32 -8.98 -36.99 17.77
N ALA A 33 -9.37 -35.74 17.99
CA ALA A 33 -9.92 -34.91 16.95
C ALA A 33 -8.87 -34.65 15.86
N GLY A 34 -9.34 -34.54 14.61
CA GLY A 34 -8.47 -34.19 13.49
C GLY A 34 -8.03 -32.73 13.55
N ASP A 35 -7.32 -32.30 12.53
CA ASP A 35 -6.85 -30.93 12.41
C ASP A 35 -7.78 -30.11 11.52
N LEU A 36 -7.84 -28.82 11.78
CA LEU A 36 -8.59 -27.87 10.97
C LEU A 36 -7.63 -27.05 10.12
N TYR A 37 -7.90 -26.97 8.82
CA TYR A 37 -7.13 -26.16 7.90
C TYR A 37 -7.94 -24.94 7.52
N ILE A 38 -7.36 -23.76 7.70
CA ILE A 38 -8.01 -22.50 7.38
C ILE A 38 -7.24 -21.84 6.25
N THR A 39 -7.94 -21.55 5.16
CA THR A 39 -7.39 -20.79 4.04
C THR A 39 -7.85 -19.34 4.15
N PHE A 40 -6.90 -18.42 4.13
CA PHE A 40 -7.21 -17.00 4.20
C PHE A 40 -7.41 -16.42 2.81
N VAL A 41 -8.52 -15.70 2.64
CA VAL A 41 -8.79 -14.93 1.43
C VAL A 41 -8.65 -13.46 1.80
N ILE A 42 -7.64 -12.81 1.23
CA ILE A 42 -7.34 -11.40 1.50
C ILE A 42 -7.91 -10.57 0.36
N ALA A 43 -8.79 -9.64 0.70
CA ALA A 43 -9.36 -8.73 -0.29
C ALA A 43 -8.30 -7.74 -0.77
N ASP A 44 -8.33 -7.42 -2.06
CA ASP A 44 -7.47 -6.40 -2.62
C ASP A 44 -7.88 -5.02 -2.09
N ASP A 45 -6.89 -4.21 -1.75
CA ASP A 45 -7.12 -2.83 -1.35
C ASP A 45 -7.17 -1.96 -2.60
N PRO A 46 -8.17 -1.05 -2.74
CA PRO A 46 -8.29 -0.21 -3.92
C PRO A 46 -7.18 0.84 -4.03
N VAL A 47 -6.51 1.16 -2.93
CA VAL A 47 -5.45 2.19 -2.89
C VAL A 47 -4.07 1.56 -2.97
N PHE A 48 -3.84 0.50 -2.21
CA PHE A 48 -2.52 -0.13 -2.12
C PHE A 48 -2.52 -1.46 -2.84
N LYS A 49 -1.54 -1.63 -3.73
CA LYS A 49 -1.30 -2.93 -4.35
C LYS A 49 -0.22 -3.64 -3.55
N ARG A 50 -0.53 -4.84 -3.09
CA ARG A 50 0.40 -5.66 -2.31
C ARG A 50 1.19 -6.60 -3.22
N LEU A 51 2.51 -6.65 -3.01
CA LEU A 51 3.37 -7.63 -3.64
C LEU A 51 4.34 -8.14 -2.57
N GLY A 52 4.10 -9.35 -2.07
CA GLY A 52 4.81 -9.85 -0.90
C GLY A 52 4.45 -9.02 0.33
N ASP A 53 5.44 -8.44 0.95
CA ASP A 53 5.26 -7.55 2.10
C ASP A 53 5.36 -6.07 1.71
N ASP A 54 5.64 -5.78 0.46
CA ASP A 54 5.71 -4.41 -0.03
C ASP A 54 4.36 -3.95 -0.55
N LEU A 55 4.10 -2.67 -0.38
CA LEU A 55 2.91 -2.02 -0.87
C LEU A 55 3.30 -1.00 -1.94
N TYR A 56 2.45 -0.87 -2.95
CA TYR A 56 2.64 0.07 -4.06
C TYR A 56 1.45 1.00 -4.12
N VAL A 57 1.70 2.29 -4.26
CA VAL A 57 0.66 3.31 -4.35
C VAL A 57 1.05 4.37 -5.36
N ASP A 58 0.08 4.80 -6.17
CA ASP A 58 0.25 5.95 -7.03
C ASP A 58 -0.24 7.19 -6.28
N VAL A 59 0.61 8.21 -6.23
CA VAL A 59 0.30 9.46 -5.54
C VAL A 59 0.28 10.59 -6.55
N PRO A 60 -0.89 11.21 -6.78
CA PRO A 60 -0.96 12.36 -7.67
C PRO A 60 -0.30 13.57 -7.01
N ILE A 61 0.53 14.27 -7.77
CA ILE A 61 1.09 15.55 -7.36
C ILE A 61 0.77 16.57 -8.46
N ASP A 62 0.56 17.82 -8.06
CA ASP A 62 0.31 18.84 -9.05
C ASP A 62 1.61 19.28 -9.76
N LEU A 63 1.43 19.90 -10.92
CA LEU A 63 2.55 20.32 -11.75
C LEU A 63 3.51 21.26 -10.99
N TYR A 64 2.96 22.14 -10.19
CA TYR A 64 3.77 23.15 -9.48
C TYR A 64 4.63 22.49 -8.40
N THR A 65 4.08 21.56 -7.66
CA THR A 65 4.84 20.80 -6.66
C THR A 65 5.95 19.97 -7.33
N ALA A 66 5.64 19.38 -8.48
CA ALA A 66 6.63 18.60 -9.23
C ALA A 66 7.80 19.46 -9.70
N ILE A 67 7.52 20.67 -10.20
CA ILE A 67 8.54 21.55 -10.76
C ILE A 67 9.30 22.31 -9.68
N LEU A 68 8.57 22.88 -8.72
CA LEU A 68 9.16 23.79 -7.73
C LEU A 68 9.56 23.08 -6.44
N GLY A 69 9.11 21.85 -6.26
CA GLY A 69 9.28 21.15 -5.01
C GLY A 69 8.21 21.52 -3.99
N GLY A 70 8.17 20.80 -2.91
CA GLY A 70 7.21 21.03 -1.84
C GLY A 70 6.98 19.79 -1.04
N ASP A 71 5.92 19.77 -0.25
CA ASP A 71 5.55 18.66 0.58
C ASP A 71 4.30 17.98 0.01
N GLN A 72 4.27 16.66 0.09
CA GLN A 72 3.13 15.85 -0.31
C GLN A 72 2.77 14.90 0.82
N LEU A 73 1.51 14.95 1.25
CA LEU A 73 1.00 13.99 2.22
C LEU A 73 0.68 12.67 1.52
N VAL A 74 1.11 11.59 2.10
CA VAL A 74 0.89 10.23 1.58
C VAL A 74 0.24 9.39 2.66
N ASP A 75 -0.86 8.73 2.31
CA ASP A 75 -1.52 7.81 3.22
C ASP A 75 -0.72 6.52 3.33
N THR A 76 -0.52 6.07 4.56
CA THR A 76 0.08 4.76 4.84
C THR A 76 -0.91 3.94 5.66
N LEU A 77 -0.60 2.68 5.94
CA LEU A 77 -1.49 1.84 6.74
C LEU A 77 -1.67 2.36 8.16
N ASP A 78 -0.69 3.08 8.68
CA ASP A 78 -0.71 3.58 10.06
C ASP A 78 -0.78 5.11 10.16
N GLY A 79 -1.27 5.77 9.11
CA GLY A 79 -1.49 7.22 9.13
C GLY A 79 -0.87 7.93 7.94
N LYS A 80 -0.79 9.24 8.03
CA LYS A 80 -0.25 10.07 6.95
C LYS A 80 1.21 10.40 7.20
N VAL A 81 2.01 10.37 6.14
CA VAL A 81 3.41 10.73 6.15
C VAL A 81 3.61 11.90 5.20
N LYS A 82 4.39 12.88 5.60
CA LYS A 82 4.76 14.00 4.74
C LYS A 82 6.05 13.66 3.99
N LEU A 83 5.97 13.62 2.66
CA LEU A 83 7.11 13.41 1.80
C LEU A 83 7.57 14.73 1.22
N LYS A 84 8.87 14.95 1.19
CA LYS A 84 9.45 16.09 0.53
C LYS A 84 9.65 15.76 -0.95
N VAL A 85 9.00 16.52 -1.82
CA VAL A 85 9.14 16.41 -3.27
C VAL A 85 10.24 17.36 -3.71
N LYS A 86 11.26 16.82 -4.37
CA LYS A 86 12.38 17.65 -4.88
C LYS A 86 11.91 18.45 -6.09
N PRO A 87 12.49 19.66 -6.31
CA PRO A 87 12.23 20.40 -7.54
C PRO A 87 12.57 19.56 -8.78
N GLU A 88 11.83 19.78 -9.86
CA GLU A 88 12.01 19.10 -11.15
C GLU A 88 11.79 17.59 -11.08
N THR A 89 10.90 17.16 -10.19
CA THR A 89 10.49 15.76 -10.10
C THR A 89 9.68 15.36 -11.33
N GLN A 90 10.09 14.27 -11.96
CA GLN A 90 9.47 13.78 -13.18
C GLN A 90 8.31 12.84 -12.88
N ASN A 91 7.36 12.76 -13.82
CA ASN A 91 6.27 11.80 -13.74
C ASN A 91 6.83 10.38 -13.67
N GLY A 92 6.26 9.56 -12.79
CA GLY A 92 6.71 8.20 -12.62
C GLY A 92 7.87 8.02 -11.65
N THR A 93 8.37 9.10 -11.06
CA THR A 93 9.43 9.04 -10.05
C THR A 93 8.94 8.23 -8.85
N LYS A 94 9.78 7.35 -8.36
CA LYS A 94 9.46 6.47 -7.22
C LYS A 94 10.18 6.93 -5.96
N ALA A 95 9.48 6.81 -4.83
CA ALA A 95 10.05 7.02 -3.51
C ALA A 95 9.74 5.79 -2.66
N ARG A 96 10.72 5.34 -1.88
CA ARG A 96 10.56 4.18 -1.00
C ARG A 96 10.46 4.65 0.44
N LEU A 97 9.36 4.28 1.09
CA LEU A 97 9.16 4.52 2.51
C LEU A 97 9.44 3.23 3.26
N LYS A 98 10.61 3.16 3.84
CA LYS A 98 11.10 1.96 4.52
C LYS A 98 10.26 1.67 5.75
N GLY A 99 9.82 0.40 5.88
CA GLY A 99 9.04 -0.04 7.03
C GLY A 99 7.58 0.40 7.02
N LYS A 100 7.08 0.99 5.93
CA LYS A 100 5.68 1.43 5.81
C LYS A 100 4.83 0.50 4.94
N GLY A 101 5.33 -0.69 4.66
CA GLY A 101 4.63 -1.71 3.92
C GLY A 101 3.74 -2.57 4.80
N PHE A 102 3.51 -3.80 4.37
CA PHE A 102 2.66 -4.75 5.06
C PHE A 102 3.44 -5.48 6.15
N PRO A 103 2.78 -5.87 7.25
CA PRO A 103 3.47 -6.65 8.30
C PRO A 103 4.04 -7.95 7.75
N VAL A 104 5.23 -8.32 8.20
CA VAL A 104 5.85 -9.59 7.82
C VAL A 104 5.27 -10.72 8.69
N TYR A 105 4.79 -11.78 8.04
CA TYR A 105 4.16 -12.91 8.72
C TYR A 105 5.13 -13.56 9.73
N LYS A 106 4.65 -13.77 10.94
CA LYS A 106 5.39 -14.37 12.07
C LYS A 106 6.67 -13.62 12.48
N LYS A 107 6.83 -12.38 12.05
CA LYS A 107 7.97 -11.54 12.44
C LYS A 107 7.44 -10.25 13.05
N GLU A 108 7.09 -10.32 14.32
CA GLU A 108 6.53 -9.18 15.05
C GLU A 108 7.43 -7.95 14.94
N GLY A 109 6.81 -6.80 14.65
CA GLY A 109 7.53 -5.55 14.52
C GLY A 109 8.25 -5.35 13.20
N GLN A 110 8.20 -6.32 12.29
CA GLN A 110 8.83 -6.19 10.97
C GLN A 110 7.77 -5.90 9.90
N PHE A 111 8.11 -4.98 9.00
CA PHE A 111 7.23 -4.51 7.93
C PHE A 111 8.03 -4.46 6.63
N GLY A 112 7.36 -4.70 5.51
CA GLY A 112 7.90 -4.39 4.20
C GLY A 112 7.93 -2.89 3.97
N ASP A 113 8.11 -2.47 2.73
CA ASP A 113 8.23 -1.08 2.36
C ASP A 113 7.01 -0.60 1.57
N LEU A 114 6.78 0.71 1.60
CA LEU A 114 5.79 1.35 0.73
C LEU A 114 6.51 2.04 -0.41
N ILE A 115 6.20 1.64 -1.63
CA ILE A 115 6.75 2.23 -2.83
C ILE A 115 5.71 3.19 -3.41
N VAL A 116 6.05 4.48 -3.40
CA VAL A 116 5.22 5.56 -3.92
C VAL A 116 5.68 5.87 -5.34
N THR A 117 4.74 5.91 -6.28
CA THR A 117 5.00 6.39 -7.63
C THR A 117 4.26 7.71 -7.81
N TYR A 118 4.99 8.77 -8.12
CA TYR A 118 4.39 10.07 -8.35
C TYR A 118 3.75 10.15 -9.73
N SER A 119 2.51 10.59 -9.77
CA SER A 119 1.77 10.83 -11.00
C SER A 119 1.52 12.33 -11.10
N VAL A 120 2.22 12.99 -12.03
CA VAL A 120 2.11 14.44 -12.19
C VAL A 120 0.80 14.78 -12.89
N LYS A 121 0.01 15.65 -12.28
CA LYS A 121 -1.25 16.12 -12.84
C LYS A 121 -1.09 17.50 -13.44
N LEU A 122 -1.44 17.62 -14.69
CA LEU A 122 -1.44 18.91 -15.36
C LEU A 122 -2.67 19.71 -14.92
N PRO A 123 -2.53 21.02 -14.70
CA PRO A 123 -3.68 21.83 -14.35
C PRO A 123 -4.66 21.92 -15.52
N THR A 124 -5.94 22.04 -15.20
CA THR A 124 -7.03 22.20 -16.17
C THR A 124 -7.82 23.48 -15.86
N ASN A 125 -8.69 23.87 -16.77
CA ASN A 125 -9.51 25.07 -16.61
C ASN A 125 -8.68 26.31 -16.35
N LEU A 126 -7.63 26.48 -17.16
CA LEU A 126 -6.71 27.60 -17.02
C LEU A 126 -7.38 28.92 -17.45
N THR A 127 -7.11 29.98 -16.70
CA THR A 127 -7.48 31.33 -17.10
C THR A 127 -6.64 31.81 -18.28
N GLU A 128 -7.05 32.86 -18.98
CA GLU A 128 -6.24 33.42 -20.05
C GLU A 128 -4.89 33.95 -19.52
N GLU A 129 -4.89 34.52 -18.33
CA GLU A 129 -3.67 34.98 -17.69
C GLU A 129 -2.68 33.80 -17.43
N GLN A 130 -3.21 32.69 -16.94
CA GLN A 130 -2.38 31.48 -16.70
C GLN A 130 -1.81 30.95 -18.02
N LYS A 131 -2.64 30.88 -19.06
CA LYS A 131 -2.18 30.43 -20.39
C LYS A 131 -1.07 31.32 -20.92
N GLU A 132 -1.21 32.64 -20.72
CA GLU A 132 -0.20 33.60 -21.18
C GLU A 132 1.14 33.39 -20.47
N LEU A 133 1.09 33.11 -19.17
CA LEU A 133 2.30 32.78 -18.41
C LEU A 133 2.96 31.49 -18.90
N PHE A 134 2.17 30.48 -19.25
CA PHE A 134 2.70 29.25 -19.84
C PHE A 134 3.31 29.49 -21.23
N ARG A 135 2.69 30.33 -22.05
CA ARG A 135 3.27 30.70 -23.35
C ARG A 135 4.61 31.40 -23.18
N LYS A 136 4.70 32.26 -22.18
CA LYS A 136 5.95 32.95 -21.86
C LYS A 136 7.03 31.95 -21.47
N LEU A 137 6.69 30.99 -20.61
CA LEU A 137 7.63 29.92 -20.24
C LEU A 137 8.04 29.09 -21.47
N GLN A 138 7.08 28.78 -22.34
CA GLN A 138 7.35 28.00 -23.55
C GLN A 138 8.34 28.74 -24.46
N SER A 139 8.24 30.06 -24.56
CA SER A 139 9.10 30.86 -25.39
C SER A 139 10.57 30.93 -24.88
N MET A 140 10.76 30.57 -23.62
CA MET A 140 12.10 30.57 -23.00
C MET A 140 12.87 29.28 -23.25
N ASN A 141 12.23 28.26 -23.79
CA ASN A 141 12.87 26.98 -24.12
C ASN A 141 13.39 26.96 -25.53
#